data_ae6999cdd647f1b8f597214ceed20a91
#
_entry.id   ae6999cdd647f1b8f597214ceed20a91
#
_cell.length_a   1.000
_cell.length_b   1.000
_cell.length_c   1.000
_cell.angle_alpha   90.00
_cell.angle_beta   90.00
_cell.angle_gamma   90.00
#
_symmetry.space_group_name_H-M   'P 1'
#
loop_
_entity.id
_entity.type
_entity.pdbx_description
1 polymer ?
#
loop_
_entity_poly.entity_id
_entity_poly.type
_entity_poly.pdbx_seq_one_letter_code
_entity_poly.pdbx_strand_id
1 'polypeptide(L)'
;MSTRKPVLVVVLCLVLAGCTSPDLEVSDEVVQQPEDGLVCNGLAVLCDRSYDNVTFPETHNAFATHEDGIYYPASNHRTGLDAQWGAGIRAFMLDTHYMDTSEPNPNGVRFCHGNGDGTISPCVYGSVGAVAWLNDLKLHMANAPSDVVTLLIENYVQADDLVHVLDEVGLMGDAYVHTLNEPWPTLRELVEQNHRLVLFWEQASDANHPYFHDFLTFGWTTDYAEESKEEMDCVPYRGDGFQPVYHMNNWLSGPLGLSSPNNAEETNDPAFLAERATECIQMHGKRPTFIAVDWWEDGDVVAAALAVNQLELDP
;
A
#
# COMPACT_ATOMS: atom_id res chain seq x y z
N MET A 1 52.57 51.97 13.95
CA MET A 1 51.38 52.60 13.40
C MET A 1 51.37 52.31 11.91
N SER A 2 50.55 51.32 11.50
CA SER A 2 50.40 50.93 10.10
C SER A 2 48.90 51.01 9.76
N THR A 3 48.58 51.99 8.94
CA THR A 3 47.25 52.26 8.46
C THR A 3 46.89 51.35 7.26
N ARG A 4 45.97 50.43 7.43
CA ARG A 4 45.42 49.66 6.30
C ARG A 4 44.29 50.47 5.66
N LYS A 5 44.39 50.69 4.33
CA LYS A 5 43.34 51.26 3.50
C LYS A 5 42.31 50.17 3.14
N PRO A 6 41.00 50.46 3.09
CA PRO A 6 40.03 49.52 2.60
C PRO A 6 40.03 49.42 1.07
N VAL A 7 40.01 48.18 0.58
CA VAL A 7 39.77 47.89 -0.84
C VAL A 7 38.28 47.83 -1.10
N LEU A 8 37.84 48.71 -2.00
CA LEU A 8 36.47 48.75 -2.49
C LEU A 8 36.30 47.70 -3.61
N VAL A 9 35.57 46.62 -3.35
CA VAL A 9 35.22 45.66 -4.39
C VAL A 9 33.89 46.12 -5.00
N VAL A 10 33.96 46.56 -6.26
CA VAL A 10 32.76 46.84 -7.09
C VAL A 10 32.32 45.54 -7.69
N VAL A 11 31.15 45.03 -7.23
CA VAL A 11 30.47 43.87 -7.84
C VAL A 11 29.59 44.39 -9.00
N LEU A 12 29.98 44.03 -10.20
CA LEU A 12 29.23 44.35 -11.42
C LEU A 12 28.09 43.30 -11.56
N CYS A 13 26.87 43.66 -11.25
CA CYS A 13 25.70 42.84 -11.53
C CYS A 13 25.38 42.85 -13.02
N LEU A 14 25.66 41.71 -13.70
CA LEU A 14 25.10 41.43 -15.01
C LEU A 14 23.68 40.88 -14.85
N VAL A 15 22.71 41.68 -15.29
CA VAL A 15 21.31 41.28 -15.39
C VAL A 15 21.17 40.37 -16.61
N LEU A 16 21.06 39.07 -16.40
CA LEU A 16 20.58 38.14 -17.42
C LEU A 16 19.09 37.90 -17.18
N ALA A 17 18.32 38.17 -18.21
CA ALA A 17 16.87 38.05 -18.24
C ALA A 17 16.41 36.60 -18.05
N GLY A 18 15.54 36.39 -17.13
CA GLY A 18 14.34 35.59 -17.04
C GLY A 18 14.36 34.13 -17.49
N CYS A 19 14.40 33.23 -16.50
CA CYS A 19 13.53 32.11 -16.46
C CYS A 19 12.93 32.11 -15.04
N THR A 20 11.70 32.58 -14.91
CA THR A 20 10.91 32.43 -13.69
C THR A 20 10.37 31.01 -13.69
N SER A 21 10.94 30.15 -12.86
CA SER A 21 10.24 28.96 -12.38
C SER A 21 8.96 29.43 -11.68
N PRO A 22 7.82 28.77 -11.86
CA PRO A 22 6.66 29.07 -11.06
C PRO A 22 7.00 28.70 -9.62
N ASP A 23 7.06 29.69 -8.75
CA ASP A 23 7.07 29.50 -7.30
C ASP A 23 5.76 28.79 -6.97
N LEU A 24 5.84 27.53 -6.54
CA LEU A 24 4.74 26.86 -5.86
C LEU A 24 4.54 27.64 -4.55
N GLU A 25 3.56 28.52 -4.56
CA GLU A 25 3.05 29.10 -3.31
C GLU A 25 2.45 27.94 -2.49
N VAL A 26 3.22 27.46 -1.53
CA VAL A 26 2.67 26.64 -0.46
C VAL A 26 1.76 27.57 0.34
N SER A 27 0.45 27.48 0.09
CA SER A 27 -0.54 28.16 0.90
C SER A 27 -0.43 27.59 2.32
N ASP A 28 -0.08 28.43 3.28
CA ASP A 28 -0.25 28.16 4.72
C ASP A 28 -1.76 28.12 5.06
N GLU A 29 -2.53 27.28 4.36
CA GLU A 29 -3.86 26.98 4.85
C GLU A 29 -3.72 26.09 6.08
N VAL A 30 -4.09 26.67 7.19
CA VAL A 30 -4.26 25.98 8.48
C VAL A 30 -5.18 24.80 8.21
N VAL A 31 -4.61 23.59 8.11
CA VAL A 31 -5.38 22.35 8.07
C VAL A 31 -6.31 22.39 9.28
N GLN A 32 -7.58 22.71 9.05
CA GLN A 32 -8.57 22.73 10.12
C GLN A 32 -8.63 21.33 10.71
N GLN A 33 -8.20 21.21 11.95
CA GLN A 33 -8.45 19.98 12.69
C GLN A 33 -9.97 19.79 12.78
N PRO A 34 -10.50 18.58 12.52
CA PRO A 34 -11.92 18.33 12.66
C PRO A 34 -12.36 18.69 14.08
N GLU A 35 -13.60 19.20 14.23
CA GLU A 35 -14.17 19.65 15.50
C GLU A 35 -14.17 18.55 16.58
N ASP A 36 -14.16 17.27 16.15
CA ASP A 36 -14.14 16.08 17.02
C ASP A 36 -12.73 15.54 17.31
N GLY A 37 -11.69 16.10 16.67
CA GLY A 37 -10.30 15.70 16.84
C GLY A 37 -9.96 14.32 16.27
N LEU A 38 -10.84 13.70 15.46
CA LEU A 38 -10.58 12.40 14.84
C LEU A 38 -9.48 12.52 13.77
N VAL A 39 -8.56 11.56 13.78
CA VAL A 39 -7.48 11.44 12.78
C VAL A 39 -7.51 10.02 12.23
N CYS A 40 -7.77 9.84 10.95
CA CYS A 40 -7.85 8.55 10.28
C CYS A 40 -6.58 8.33 9.46
N ASN A 41 -5.93 7.18 9.65
CA ASN A 41 -4.72 6.80 8.92
C ASN A 41 -3.67 7.94 8.86
N GLY A 42 -3.49 8.64 9.98
CA GLY A 42 -2.47 9.68 10.17
C GLY A 42 -2.85 11.10 9.76
N LEU A 43 -3.96 11.32 9.04
CA LEU A 43 -4.42 12.65 8.63
C LEU A 43 -5.91 12.86 8.90
N ALA A 44 -6.25 13.99 9.51
CA ALA A 44 -7.64 14.35 9.82
C ALA A 44 -8.53 14.44 8.57
N VAL A 45 -8.00 14.99 7.48
CA VAL A 45 -8.72 15.15 6.21
C VAL A 45 -9.14 13.81 5.59
N LEU A 46 -8.48 12.72 5.91
CA LEU A 46 -8.82 11.40 5.38
C LEU A 46 -10.10 10.83 6.00
N CYS A 47 -10.48 11.28 7.19
CA CYS A 47 -11.70 10.80 7.84
C CYS A 47 -12.95 11.03 7.00
N ASP A 48 -13.02 12.15 6.28
CA ASP A 48 -14.20 12.54 5.50
C ASP A 48 -14.09 12.16 4.00
N ARG A 49 -13.03 11.44 3.62
CA ARG A 49 -12.86 10.89 2.27
C ARG A 49 -13.42 9.48 2.17
N SER A 50 -14.01 9.16 1.02
CA SER A 50 -14.38 7.78 0.70
C SER A 50 -13.12 6.90 0.60
N TYR A 51 -13.25 5.64 0.99
CA TYR A 51 -12.16 4.67 1.01
C TYR A 51 -11.38 4.59 -0.32
N ASP A 52 -12.09 4.58 -1.44
CA ASP A 52 -11.52 4.53 -2.79
C ASP A 52 -10.84 5.84 -3.24
N ASN A 53 -10.97 6.92 -2.45
CA ASN A 53 -10.33 8.22 -2.67
C ASN A 53 -9.25 8.54 -1.62
N VAL A 54 -8.74 7.53 -0.94
CA VAL A 54 -7.59 7.60 -0.04
C VAL A 54 -6.45 6.80 -0.65
N THR A 55 -5.23 7.32 -0.57
CA THR A 55 -4.02 6.59 -0.95
C THR A 55 -3.40 5.94 0.28
N PHE A 56 -3.38 4.62 0.31
CA PHE A 56 -2.73 3.82 1.36
C PHE A 56 -1.33 3.39 0.90
N PRO A 57 -0.30 3.57 1.74
CA PRO A 57 0.97 2.90 1.52
C PRO A 57 0.79 1.39 1.74
N GLU A 58 1.30 0.58 0.81
CA GLU A 58 1.11 -0.86 0.80
C GLU A 58 2.43 -1.61 0.64
N THR A 59 2.56 -2.75 1.30
CA THR A 59 3.67 -3.68 1.11
C THR A 59 3.21 -4.92 0.34
N HIS A 60 3.89 -5.18 -0.78
CA HIS A 60 3.70 -6.39 -1.55
C HIS A 60 4.35 -7.56 -0.80
N ASN A 61 3.63 -8.69 -0.64
CA ASN A 61 4.11 -9.82 0.16
C ASN A 61 4.62 -9.43 1.56
N ALA A 62 3.79 -8.69 2.30
CA ALA A 62 4.12 -8.07 3.58
C ALA A 62 4.76 -9.01 4.63
N PHE A 63 4.44 -10.30 4.54
CA PHE A 63 4.95 -11.38 5.40
C PHE A 63 6.33 -11.91 4.96
N ALA A 64 6.74 -11.64 3.71
CA ALA A 64 7.94 -12.22 3.12
C ALA A 64 9.19 -11.45 3.53
N THR A 65 9.60 -11.57 4.80
CA THR A 65 10.62 -10.73 5.40
C THR A 65 11.82 -11.53 5.94
N HIS A 66 13.00 -10.88 5.97
CA HIS A 66 14.18 -11.46 6.61
C HIS A 66 13.95 -11.69 8.12
N GLU A 67 13.22 -10.79 8.77
CA GLU A 67 12.89 -10.89 10.19
C GLU A 67 12.05 -12.13 10.49
N ASP A 68 11.14 -12.49 9.58
CA ASP A 68 10.30 -13.68 9.68
C ASP A 68 11.00 -14.96 9.18
N GLY A 69 12.28 -14.87 8.82
CA GLY A 69 13.10 -16.01 8.38
C GLY A 69 12.91 -16.40 6.91
N ILE A 70 12.31 -15.53 6.11
CA ILE A 70 12.17 -15.70 4.66
C ILE A 70 13.29 -14.91 3.98
N TYR A 71 14.15 -15.59 3.24
CA TYR A 71 15.31 -15.00 2.60
C TYR A 71 15.22 -15.07 1.07
N TYR A 72 16.10 -14.30 0.41
CA TYR A 72 16.21 -14.35 -1.04
C TYR A 72 16.29 -15.82 -1.57
N PRO A 73 15.55 -16.21 -2.62
CA PRO A 73 14.85 -15.33 -3.57
C PRO A 73 13.37 -15.05 -3.22
N ALA A 74 12.86 -15.46 -2.08
CA ALA A 74 11.45 -15.36 -1.73
C ALA A 74 11.13 -14.16 -0.81
N SER A 75 12.12 -13.38 -0.39
CA SER A 75 11.90 -12.19 0.44
C SER A 75 11.58 -10.97 -0.40
N ASN A 76 10.66 -10.14 0.11
CA ASN A 76 10.29 -8.84 -0.44
C ASN A 76 10.67 -7.68 0.49
N HIS A 77 10.98 -7.96 1.76
CA HIS A 77 11.32 -6.95 2.77
C HIS A 77 12.37 -7.47 3.76
N ARG A 78 12.97 -6.57 4.54
CA ARG A 78 13.90 -6.94 5.63
C ARG A 78 13.18 -7.08 6.95
N THR A 79 12.19 -6.23 7.22
CA THR A 79 11.52 -6.09 8.51
C THR A 79 10.05 -6.49 8.43
N GLY A 80 9.54 -7.06 9.53
CA GLY A 80 8.21 -7.61 9.64
C GLY A 80 7.11 -6.58 9.94
N LEU A 81 5.95 -7.10 10.31
CA LEU A 81 4.73 -6.33 10.52
C LEU A 81 4.88 -5.17 11.51
N ASP A 82 5.60 -5.36 12.61
CA ASP A 82 5.78 -4.32 13.64
C ASP A 82 6.44 -3.07 13.08
N ALA A 83 7.48 -3.24 12.26
CA ALA A 83 8.20 -2.13 11.63
C ALA A 83 7.35 -1.47 10.52
N GLN A 84 6.70 -2.27 9.68
CA GLN A 84 5.79 -1.79 8.63
C GLN A 84 4.65 -0.96 9.25
N TRP A 85 4.01 -1.48 10.30
CA TRP A 85 2.96 -0.78 11.03
C TRP A 85 3.47 0.51 11.67
N GLY A 86 4.64 0.45 12.33
CA GLY A 86 5.29 1.60 12.96
C GLY A 86 5.65 2.72 11.98
N ALA A 87 5.96 2.37 10.74
CA ALA A 87 6.20 3.33 9.66
C ALA A 87 4.92 4.01 9.16
N GLY A 88 3.75 3.41 9.34
CA GLY A 88 2.47 3.94 8.88
C GLY A 88 1.82 3.15 7.75
N ILE A 89 2.35 1.98 7.38
CA ILE A 89 1.75 1.10 6.38
C ILE A 89 0.45 0.51 6.96
N ARG A 90 -0.62 0.54 6.15
CA ARG A 90 -1.97 0.08 6.53
C ARG A 90 -2.64 -0.78 5.45
N ALA A 91 -1.92 -1.10 4.39
CA ALA A 91 -2.34 -2.06 3.37
C ALA A 91 -1.25 -3.12 3.22
N PHE A 92 -1.64 -4.38 3.11
CA PHE A 92 -0.73 -5.53 3.10
C PHE A 92 -1.20 -6.57 2.09
N MET A 93 -0.33 -6.91 1.13
CA MET A 93 -0.57 -8.03 0.23
C MET A 93 -0.06 -9.32 0.88
N LEU A 94 -0.84 -10.37 0.78
CA LEU A 94 -0.59 -11.66 1.43
C LEU A 94 -0.91 -12.83 0.50
N ASP A 95 0.02 -13.78 0.35
CA ASP A 95 -0.23 -15.03 -0.36
C ASP A 95 -0.58 -16.14 0.63
N THR A 96 -1.77 -16.72 0.51
CA THR A 96 -2.24 -17.77 1.41
C THR A 96 -2.05 -19.15 0.79
N HIS A 97 -1.41 -20.05 1.53
CA HIS A 97 -1.21 -21.45 1.12
C HIS A 97 -1.44 -22.42 2.28
N TYR A 98 -1.64 -23.68 1.96
CA TYR A 98 -1.57 -24.73 2.95
C TYR A 98 -0.12 -25.21 3.13
N MET A 99 0.30 -25.41 4.39
CA MET A 99 1.62 -25.98 4.69
C MET A 99 1.77 -27.38 4.09
N ASP A 100 0.70 -28.16 4.15
CA ASP A 100 0.58 -29.46 3.48
C ASP A 100 -0.52 -29.37 2.42
N THR A 101 -0.13 -29.45 1.16
CA THR A 101 -1.06 -29.33 0.04
C THR A 101 -1.94 -30.57 -0.16
N SER A 102 -1.71 -31.66 0.60
CA SER A 102 -2.44 -32.93 0.45
C SER A 102 -3.89 -32.86 0.92
N GLU A 103 -4.18 -32.02 1.93
CA GLU A 103 -5.52 -31.87 2.52
C GLU A 103 -5.77 -30.42 2.95
N PRO A 104 -6.84 -29.77 2.51
CA PRO A 104 -7.27 -28.48 3.04
C PRO A 104 -7.48 -28.56 4.56
N ASN A 105 -6.92 -27.59 5.29
CA ASN A 105 -6.97 -27.55 6.73
C ASN A 105 -6.78 -26.12 7.26
N PRO A 106 -7.75 -25.53 7.97
CA PRO A 106 -7.61 -24.17 8.51
C PRO A 106 -6.38 -23.97 9.39
N ASN A 107 -6.01 -24.99 10.18
CA ASN A 107 -4.81 -24.93 11.01
C ASN A 107 -3.49 -24.98 10.22
N GLY A 108 -3.56 -25.34 8.95
CA GLY A 108 -2.42 -25.41 8.03
C GLY A 108 -2.25 -24.17 7.17
N VAL A 109 -3.09 -23.14 7.32
CA VAL A 109 -3.00 -21.89 6.53
C VAL A 109 -1.75 -21.12 6.94
N ARG A 110 -0.97 -20.75 5.93
CA ARG A 110 0.27 -19.99 6.08
C ARG A 110 0.38 -18.93 4.99
N PHE A 111 1.17 -17.94 5.26
CA PHE A 111 1.64 -17.00 4.25
C PHE A 111 2.97 -17.50 3.70
N CYS A 112 3.03 -17.71 2.39
CA CYS A 112 4.21 -18.20 1.67
C CYS A 112 4.28 -17.55 0.31
N HIS A 113 5.45 -17.09 -0.09
CA HIS A 113 5.66 -16.50 -1.41
C HIS A 113 6.01 -17.59 -2.43
N GLY A 114 5.17 -17.74 -3.45
CA GLY A 114 5.44 -18.67 -4.56
C GLY A 114 4.22 -18.99 -5.40
N ASN A 115 4.46 -19.50 -6.59
CA ASN A 115 3.42 -19.82 -7.55
C ASN A 115 2.59 -21.04 -7.12
N GLY A 116 1.28 -20.93 -7.23
CA GLY A 116 0.34 -22.02 -6.99
C GLY A 116 0.29 -23.09 -8.09
N ASP A 117 1.32 -23.21 -8.96
CA ASP A 117 1.35 -24.16 -10.07
C ASP A 117 1.52 -25.63 -9.64
N GLY A 118 1.74 -25.86 -8.33
CA GLY A 118 1.81 -27.20 -7.73
C GLY A 118 3.10 -27.97 -8.00
N THR A 119 4.07 -27.39 -8.70
CA THR A 119 5.35 -28.06 -9.02
C THR A 119 6.31 -28.08 -7.85
N ILE A 120 6.30 -27.01 -7.05
CA ILE A 120 7.08 -26.87 -5.80
C ILE A 120 6.15 -26.25 -4.77
N SER A 121 6.18 -26.75 -3.52
CA SER A 121 5.44 -26.09 -2.44
C SER A 121 5.95 -24.65 -2.28
N PRO A 122 5.10 -23.63 -2.37
CA PRO A 122 5.52 -22.24 -2.17
C PRO A 122 6.15 -22.01 -0.80
N CYS A 123 5.76 -22.77 0.22
CA CYS A 123 6.29 -22.67 1.57
C CYS A 123 7.71 -23.25 1.75
N VAL A 124 8.32 -23.81 0.68
CA VAL A 124 9.68 -24.42 0.76
C VAL A 124 10.78 -23.38 1.04
N TYR A 125 10.58 -22.14 0.62
CA TYR A 125 11.52 -21.03 0.82
C TYR A 125 11.28 -20.25 2.12
N GLY A 126 10.36 -20.69 2.93
CA GLY A 126 9.95 -20.06 4.18
C GLY A 126 8.45 -19.79 4.23
N SER A 127 7.92 -19.64 5.42
CA SER A 127 6.50 -19.35 5.61
C SER A 127 6.24 -18.78 6.99
N VAL A 128 5.20 -17.94 7.09
CA VAL A 128 4.69 -17.42 8.37
C VAL A 128 3.35 -18.04 8.70
N GLY A 129 3.09 -18.35 9.95
CA GLY A 129 1.79 -18.87 10.39
C GLY A 129 0.72 -17.78 10.30
N ALA A 130 -0.35 -18.03 9.55
CA ALA A 130 -1.40 -17.03 9.34
C ALA A 130 -2.03 -16.57 10.66
N VAL A 131 -2.35 -17.49 11.58
CA VAL A 131 -2.91 -17.16 12.90
C VAL A 131 -1.99 -16.23 13.68
N ALA A 132 -0.67 -16.50 13.72
CA ALA A 132 0.28 -15.68 14.47
C ALA A 132 0.35 -14.26 13.90
N TRP A 133 0.59 -14.13 12.59
CA TRP A 133 0.71 -12.84 11.92
C TRP A 133 -0.58 -12.00 12.02
N LEU A 134 -1.74 -12.62 11.81
CA LEU A 134 -3.03 -11.93 11.91
C LEU A 134 -3.40 -11.56 13.35
N ASN A 135 -2.94 -12.33 14.34
CA ASN A 135 -3.09 -11.97 15.75
C ASN A 135 -2.28 -10.70 16.10
N ASP A 136 -1.05 -10.58 15.59
CA ASP A 136 -0.24 -9.38 15.77
C ASP A 136 -0.88 -8.18 15.07
N LEU A 137 -1.41 -8.36 13.84
CA LEU A 137 -2.20 -7.32 13.17
C LEU A 137 -3.42 -6.88 14.00
N LYS A 138 -4.16 -7.84 14.61
CA LYS A 138 -5.30 -7.52 15.47
C LYS A 138 -4.89 -6.68 16.69
N LEU A 139 -3.74 -6.98 17.27
CA LEU A 139 -3.20 -6.19 18.39
C LEU A 139 -2.84 -4.76 17.95
N HIS A 140 -2.24 -4.60 16.79
CA HIS A 140 -1.96 -3.30 16.21
C HIS A 140 -3.25 -2.50 15.95
N MET A 141 -4.24 -3.11 15.31
CA MET A 141 -5.54 -2.48 15.04
C MET A 141 -6.28 -2.07 16.34
N ALA A 142 -6.15 -2.86 17.40
CA ALA A 142 -6.74 -2.53 18.69
C ALA A 142 -6.09 -1.29 19.34
N ASN A 143 -4.79 -1.06 19.10
CA ASN A 143 -4.06 0.09 19.60
C ASN A 143 -4.20 1.35 18.70
N ALA A 144 -4.74 1.20 17.50
CA ALA A 144 -4.99 2.28 16.55
C ALA A 144 -6.47 2.27 16.09
N PRO A 145 -7.41 2.65 16.96
CA PRO A 145 -8.84 2.49 16.71
C PRO A 145 -9.40 3.38 15.58
N SER A 146 -8.62 4.34 15.12
CA SER A 146 -9.00 5.26 14.02
C SER A 146 -8.38 4.89 12.67
N ASP A 147 -7.63 3.78 12.60
CA ASP A 147 -7.02 3.34 11.36
C ASP A 147 -7.89 2.30 10.65
N VAL A 148 -8.06 2.49 9.34
CA VAL A 148 -8.64 1.52 8.42
C VAL A 148 -7.49 0.73 7.78
N VAL A 149 -7.64 -0.58 7.72
CA VAL A 149 -6.61 -1.52 7.26
C VAL A 149 -7.14 -2.32 6.08
N THR A 150 -6.27 -2.59 5.12
CA THR A 150 -6.60 -3.44 3.98
C THR A 150 -5.70 -4.68 3.95
N LEU A 151 -6.29 -5.82 3.67
CA LEU A 151 -5.57 -7.01 3.23
C LEU A 151 -5.97 -7.33 1.79
N LEU A 152 -5.00 -7.36 0.89
CA LEU A 152 -5.17 -7.87 -0.46
C LEU A 152 -4.58 -9.28 -0.50
N ILE A 153 -5.44 -10.27 -0.74
CA ILE A 153 -5.09 -11.67 -0.53
C ILE A 153 -5.02 -12.40 -1.87
N GLU A 154 -3.83 -12.80 -2.26
CA GLU A 154 -3.62 -13.79 -3.30
C GLU A 154 -3.90 -15.17 -2.69
N ASN A 155 -4.99 -15.79 -3.15
CA ASN A 155 -5.58 -16.90 -2.43
C ASN A 155 -5.37 -18.27 -3.11
N TYR A 156 -4.72 -19.13 -2.38
CA TYR A 156 -4.54 -20.54 -2.76
C TYR A 156 -5.14 -21.50 -1.71
N VAL A 157 -5.98 -20.97 -0.81
CA VAL A 157 -6.72 -21.73 0.20
C VAL A 157 -8.23 -21.59 0.00
N GLN A 158 -9.02 -22.44 0.64
CA GLN A 158 -10.48 -22.30 0.62
C GLN A 158 -10.91 -21.12 1.48
N ALA A 159 -11.94 -20.39 1.05
CA ALA A 159 -12.45 -19.22 1.76
C ALA A 159 -12.89 -19.55 3.20
N ASP A 160 -13.58 -20.68 3.40
CA ASP A 160 -13.99 -21.13 4.74
C ASP A 160 -12.81 -21.33 5.70
N ASP A 161 -11.67 -21.82 5.21
CA ASP A 161 -10.48 -22.04 6.03
C ASP A 161 -9.82 -20.70 6.43
N LEU A 162 -9.79 -19.69 5.54
CA LEU A 162 -9.30 -18.37 5.89
C LEU A 162 -10.26 -17.63 6.83
N VAL A 163 -11.59 -17.78 6.63
CA VAL A 163 -12.60 -17.26 7.58
C VAL A 163 -12.37 -17.84 8.97
N HIS A 164 -12.12 -19.15 9.06
CA HIS A 164 -11.83 -19.78 10.34
C HIS A 164 -10.61 -19.13 11.03
N VAL A 165 -9.54 -18.88 10.29
CA VAL A 165 -8.34 -18.20 10.81
C VAL A 165 -8.64 -16.77 11.26
N LEU A 166 -9.36 -15.98 10.45
CA LEU A 166 -9.74 -14.61 10.77
C LEU A 166 -10.69 -14.54 12.00
N ASP A 167 -11.59 -15.52 12.13
CA ASP A 167 -12.50 -15.61 13.28
C ASP A 167 -11.76 -16.02 14.57
N GLU A 168 -10.80 -16.96 14.47
CA GLU A 168 -9.96 -17.39 15.58
C GLU A 168 -9.22 -16.22 16.23
N VAL A 169 -8.69 -15.30 15.42
CA VAL A 169 -7.99 -14.09 15.91
C VAL A 169 -8.94 -12.91 16.17
N GLY A 170 -10.23 -13.06 15.90
CA GLY A 170 -11.26 -12.04 16.14
C GLY A 170 -11.23 -10.87 15.15
N LEU A 171 -10.72 -11.05 13.93
CA LEU A 171 -10.71 -10.04 12.88
C LEU A 171 -12.01 -9.97 12.07
N MET A 172 -12.79 -11.07 12.03
CA MET A 172 -14.06 -11.08 11.29
C MET A 172 -15.05 -10.03 11.78
N GLY A 173 -15.01 -9.67 13.06
CA GLY A 173 -15.85 -8.61 13.62
C GLY A 173 -15.53 -7.19 13.12
N ASP A 174 -14.33 -6.98 12.55
CA ASP A 174 -13.89 -5.71 11.98
C ASP A 174 -14.04 -5.69 10.44
N ALA A 175 -14.39 -6.83 9.82
CA ALA A 175 -14.46 -6.96 8.37
C ALA A 175 -15.63 -6.15 7.79
N TYR A 176 -15.32 -5.32 6.78
CA TYR A 176 -16.29 -4.54 6.05
C TYR A 176 -16.89 -5.36 4.91
N VAL A 177 -18.20 -5.14 4.63
CA VAL A 177 -18.89 -5.70 3.45
C VAL A 177 -19.34 -4.56 2.56
N HIS A 178 -18.82 -4.51 1.34
CA HIS A 178 -19.19 -3.54 0.34
C HIS A 178 -20.20 -4.11 -0.67
N THR A 179 -21.23 -3.32 -1.00
CA THR A 179 -22.19 -3.67 -2.04
C THR A 179 -21.73 -3.09 -3.38
N LEU A 180 -21.67 -3.92 -4.40
CA LEU A 180 -21.28 -3.50 -5.76
C LEU A 180 -22.17 -2.36 -6.27
N ASN A 181 -21.54 -1.36 -6.88
CA ASN A 181 -22.15 -0.12 -7.39
C ASN A 181 -22.69 0.86 -6.34
N GLU A 182 -22.54 0.60 -5.05
CA GLU A 182 -22.76 1.62 -4.04
C GLU A 182 -21.51 2.48 -3.86
N PRO A 183 -21.62 3.73 -3.41
CA PRO A 183 -20.43 4.52 -3.05
C PRO A 183 -19.65 3.87 -1.91
N TRP A 184 -18.32 3.92 -1.97
CA TRP A 184 -17.49 3.51 -0.85
C TRP A 184 -17.72 4.44 0.35
N PRO A 185 -17.79 3.90 1.58
CA PRO A 185 -17.94 4.73 2.78
C PRO A 185 -16.70 5.60 3.00
N THR A 186 -16.86 6.64 3.78
CA THR A 186 -15.76 7.43 4.30
C THR A 186 -14.96 6.62 5.33
N LEU A 187 -13.68 6.98 5.57
CA LEU A 187 -12.93 6.32 6.64
C LEU A 187 -13.59 6.56 8.00
N ARG A 188 -14.21 7.71 8.22
CA ARG A 188 -15.00 8.00 9.42
C ARG A 188 -16.12 6.96 9.62
N GLU A 189 -16.91 6.70 8.60
CA GLU A 189 -18.00 5.73 8.66
C GLU A 189 -17.50 4.32 8.98
N LEU A 190 -16.37 3.91 8.38
CA LEU A 190 -15.73 2.63 8.68
C LEU A 190 -15.26 2.55 10.15
N VAL A 191 -14.65 3.64 10.65
CA VAL A 191 -14.18 3.75 12.03
C VAL A 191 -15.32 3.73 13.03
N GLU A 192 -16.36 4.54 12.82
CA GLU A 192 -17.50 4.66 13.72
C GLU A 192 -18.33 3.36 13.81
N GLN A 193 -18.39 2.61 12.71
CA GLN A 193 -19.07 1.31 12.65
C GLN A 193 -18.21 0.14 13.11
N ASN A 194 -16.95 0.40 13.41
CA ASN A 194 -15.90 -0.62 13.69
C ASN A 194 -15.77 -1.66 12.56
N HIS A 195 -16.00 -1.27 11.32
CA HIS A 195 -15.79 -2.08 10.12
C HIS A 195 -14.50 -1.64 9.42
N ARG A 196 -13.38 -1.72 10.14
CA ARG A 196 -12.10 -1.11 9.76
C ARG A 196 -11.15 -2.02 9.00
N LEU A 197 -11.57 -3.25 8.70
CA LEU A 197 -10.80 -4.21 7.92
C LEU A 197 -11.47 -4.42 6.57
N VAL A 198 -10.81 -4.00 5.49
CA VAL A 198 -11.24 -4.24 4.11
C VAL A 198 -10.46 -5.42 3.55
N LEU A 199 -11.16 -6.44 3.09
CA LEU A 199 -10.55 -7.68 2.57
C LEU A 199 -10.77 -7.76 1.06
N PHE A 200 -9.71 -7.67 0.28
CA PHE A 200 -9.73 -8.01 -1.14
C PHE A 200 -9.22 -9.43 -1.35
N TRP A 201 -9.80 -10.10 -2.33
CA TRP A 201 -9.54 -11.47 -2.68
C TRP A 201 -9.28 -11.56 -4.17
N GLU A 202 -8.17 -12.10 -4.60
CA GLU A 202 -7.81 -12.09 -6.03
C GLU A 202 -8.60 -13.04 -6.93
N GLN A 203 -9.37 -13.94 -6.36
CA GLN A 203 -10.28 -14.79 -7.12
C GLN A 203 -11.72 -14.43 -6.81
N ALA A 204 -12.66 -14.86 -7.67
CA ALA A 204 -14.06 -14.55 -7.48
C ALA A 204 -14.55 -14.98 -6.09
N SER A 205 -15.04 -14.02 -5.32
CA SER A 205 -15.76 -14.29 -4.08
C SER A 205 -17.14 -14.88 -4.39
N ASP A 206 -17.73 -15.57 -3.44
CA ASP A 206 -19.08 -16.09 -3.55
C ASP A 206 -20.03 -15.40 -2.56
N ALA A 207 -21.32 -15.64 -2.74
CA ALA A 207 -22.36 -15.03 -1.91
C ALA A 207 -22.30 -15.45 -0.42
N ASN A 208 -21.56 -16.50 -0.08
CA ASN A 208 -21.39 -16.96 1.31
C ASN A 208 -20.27 -16.18 2.03
N HIS A 209 -19.39 -15.53 1.26
CA HIS A 209 -18.23 -14.79 1.76
C HIS A 209 -18.26 -13.32 1.30
N PRO A 210 -19.31 -12.53 1.61
CA PRO A 210 -19.49 -11.18 1.07
C PRO A 210 -18.46 -10.17 1.57
N TYR A 211 -17.68 -10.50 2.56
CA TYR A 211 -16.58 -9.69 3.10
C TYR A 211 -15.26 -9.89 2.30
N PHE A 212 -15.14 -10.94 1.49
CA PHE A 212 -14.05 -11.07 0.53
C PHE A 212 -14.46 -10.40 -0.78
N HIS A 213 -13.97 -9.21 -1.03
CA HIS A 213 -14.26 -8.46 -2.25
C HIS A 213 -13.39 -9.00 -3.38
N ASP A 214 -14.00 -9.55 -4.44
CA ASP A 214 -13.27 -9.92 -5.66
C ASP A 214 -12.56 -8.67 -6.21
N PHE A 215 -11.22 -8.68 -6.16
CA PHE A 215 -10.44 -7.50 -6.46
C PHE A 215 -10.75 -6.93 -7.85
N LEU A 216 -10.83 -7.75 -8.90
CA LEU A 216 -11.07 -7.28 -10.27
C LEU A 216 -12.51 -6.82 -10.53
N THR A 217 -13.45 -7.14 -9.65
CA THR A 217 -14.81 -6.56 -9.67
C THR A 217 -14.80 -5.13 -9.13
N PHE A 218 -14.01 -4.85 -8.10
CA PHE A 218 -13.98 -3.55 -7.41
C PHE A 218 -12.78 -2.70 -7.79
N GLY A 219 -11.73 -3.30 -8.36
CA GLY A 219 -10.45 -2.65 -8.60
C GLY A 219 -9.78 -3.04 -9.90
N TRP A 220 -8.68 -2.36 -10.18
CA TRP A 220 -7.78 -2.59 -11.28
C TRP A 220 -6.34 -2.27 -10.89
N THR A 221 -5.36 -2.80 -11.63
CA THR A 221 -3.93 -2.62 -11.32
C THR A 221 -3.17 -2.07 -12.52
N THR A 222 -2.05 -1.37 -12.27
CA THR A 222 -0.96 -1.23 -13.26
C THR A 222 -0.20 -2.54 -13.42
N ASP A 223 0.75 -2.62 -14.37
CA ASP A 223 1.59 -3.78 -14.52
C ASP A 223 2.44 -4.03 -13.25
N TYR A 224 2.73 -5.29 -12.98
CA TYR A 224 3.53 -5.76 -11.84
C TYR A 224 4.81 -6.48 -12.29
N ALA A 225 5.06 -6.57 -13.60
CA ALA A 225 6.18 -7.29 -14.17
C ALA A 225 7.19 -6.39 -14.89
N GLU A 226 7.17 -5.08 -14.63
CA GLU A 226 8.06 -4.11 -15.23
C GLU A 226 9.53 -4.40 -14.88
N GLU A 227 10.42 -4.29 -15.86
CA GLU A 227 11.86 -4.56 -15.69
C GLU A 227 12.68 -3.26 -15.53
N SER A 228 12.10 -2.10 -15.84
CA SER A 228 12.75 -0.78 -15.75
C SER A 228 11.77 0.31 -15.30
N LYS A 229 12.30 1.41 -14.74
CA LYS A 229 11.49 2.58 -14.35
C LYS A 229 10.78 3.24 -15.55
N GLU A 230 11.40 3.19 -16.72
CA GLU A 230 10.88 3.77 -17.95
C GLU A 230 9.64 3.04 -18.47
N GLU A 231 9.45 1.79 -18.06
CA GLU A 231 8.28 0.97 -18.41
C GLU A 231 7.12 1.19 -17.43
N MET A 232 7.40 1.69 -16.22
CA MET A 232 6.41 1.95 -15.19
C MET A 232 5.41 3.04 -15.63
N ASP A 233 4.32 2.63 -16.24
CA ASP A 233 3.26 3.51 -16.69
C ASP A 233 2.00 3.46 -15.80
N CYS A 234 0.94 4.12 -16.24
CA CYS A 234 -0.35 4.18 -15.54
C CYS A 234 -1.45 3.41 -16.28
N VAL A 235 -1.09 2.61 -17.28
CA VAL A 235 -2.07 1.88 -18.11
C VAL A 235 -2.66 0.72 -17.28
N PRO A 236 -3.99 0.49 -17.34
CA PRO A 236 -4.58 -0.67 -16.68
C PRO A 236 -4.04 -1.97 -17.28
N TYR A 237 -3.50 -2.83 -16.41
CA TYR A 237 -2.99 -4.15 -16.79
C TYR A 237 -3.97 -5.27 -16.42
N ARG A 238 -4.47 -5.27 -15.19
CA ARG A 238 -5.56 -6.15 -14.73
C ARG A 238 -6.77 -5.29 -14.40
N GLY A 239 -7.96 -5.68 -14.87
CA GLY A 239 -9.15 -4.84 -14.83
C GLY A 239 -9.23 -3.91 -16.03
N ASP A 240 -10.24 -3.04 -16.10
CA ASP A 240 -10.51 -2.18 -17.26
C ASP A 240 -10.29 -0.67 -16.97
N GLY A 241 -9.81 -0.32 -15.77
CA GLY A 241 -9.51 1.06 -15.38
C GLY A 241 -10.72 1.90 -14.94
N PHE A 242 -11.92 1.32 -14.92
CA PHE A 242 -13.16 2.03 -14.53
C PHE A 242 -13.59 1.73 -13.09
N GLN A 243 -13.08 0.65 -12.50
CA GLN A 243 -13.39 0.29 -11.12
C GLN A 243 -12.93 1.38 -10.14
N PRO A 244 -13.62 1.51 -8.99
CA PRO A 244 -13.32 2.55 -8.01
C PRO A 244 -11.97 2.39 -7.31
N VAL A 245 -11.50 1.18 -7.07
CA VAL A 245 -10.24 0.91 -6.39
C VAL A 245 -9.09 0.85 -7.41
N TYR A 246 -8.07 1.67 -7.21
CA TYR A 246 -6.91 1.73 -8.10
C TYR A 246 -5.65 1.27 -7.36
N HIS A 247 -5.03 0.19 -7.82
CA HIS A 247 -3.81 -0.36 -7.26
C HIS A 247 -2.62 -0.07 -8.17
N MET A 248 -1.71 0.77 -7.71
CA MET A 248 -0.48 1.12 -8.40
C MET A 248 0.65 0.23 -7.91
N ASN A 249 1.03 -0.78 -8.71
CA ASN A 249 2.20 -1.59 -8.46
C ASN A 249 3.47 -0.77 -8.69
N ASN A 250 4.39 -0.78 -7.74
CA ASN A 250 5.61 0.01 -7.83
C ASN A 250 6.83 -0.76 -7.34
N TRP A 251 7.20 -1.77 -8.09
CA TRP A 251 8.46 -2.51 -7.96
C TRP A 251 8.95 -2.96 -9.33
N LEU A 252 10.22 -3.31 -9.44
CA LEU A 252 10.80 -3.87 -10.64
C LEU A 252 11.01 -5.37 -10.48
N SER A 253 10.59 -6.12 -11.48
CA SER A 253 10.84 -7.53 -11.61
C SER A 253 12.23 -7.75 -12.21
N GLY A 254 13.11 -8.40 -11.46
CA GLY A 254 14.40 -8.85 -11.96
C GLY A 254 14.27 -10.14 -12.80
N PRO A 255 15.42 -10.73 -13.20
CA PRO A 255 15.43 -12.01 -13.89
C PRO A 255 14.62 -13.07 -13.14
N LEU A 256 13.75 -13.78 -13.84
CA LEU A 256 12.83 -14.79 -13.30
C LEU A 256 11.68 -14.23 -12.44
N GLY A 257 11.35 -12.96 -12.58
CA GLY A 257 10.29 -12.32 -11.81
C GLY A 257 10.63 -12.11 -10.32
N LEU A 258 11.91 -12.15 -9.95
CA LEU A 258 12.32 -11.98 -8.57
C LEU A 258 12.44 -10.50 -8.21
N SER A 259 11.92 -10.13 -7.06
CA SER A 259 12.11 -8.79 -6.48
C SER A 259 13.59 -8.51 -6.19
N SER A 260 14.06 -7.29 -6.42
CA SER A 260 15.46 -6.90 -6.23
C SER A 260 15.60 -5.68 -5.32
N PRO A 261 16.30 -5.79 -4.18
CA PRO A 261 16.57 -4.65 -3.32
C PRO A 261 17.47 -3.59 -4.00
N ASN A 262 18.26 -3.97 -5.01
CA ASN A 262 19.17 -3.03 -5.68
C ASN A 262 18.43 -1.94 -6.49
N ASN A 263 17.19 -2.20 -6.87
CA ASN A 263 16.38 -1.25 -7.63
C ASN A 263 15.39 -0.49 -6.73
N ALA A 264 15.17 -0.96 -5.51
CA ALA A 264 14.16 -0.43 -4.61
C ALA A 264 14.47 1.01 -4.15
N GLU A 265 15.74 1.36 -3.92
CA GLU A 265 16.13 2.73 -3.55
C GLU A 265 15.71 3.77 -4.61
N GLU A 266 15.74 3.38 -5.89
CA GLU A 266 15.33 4.27 -6.98
C GLU A 266 13.81 4.30 -7.19
N THR A 267 13.13 3.16 -7.03
CA THR A 267 11.69 3.06 -7.26
C THR A 267 10.87 3.50 -6.05
N ASN A 268 11.42 3.39 -4.84
CA ASN A 268 10.77 3.80 -3.60
C ASN A 268 11.16 5.21 -3.14
N ASP A 269 11.95 5.94 -3.96
CA ASP A 269 12.21 7.36 -3.71
C ASP A 269 10.88 8.11 -3.61
N PRO A 270 10.61 8.85 -2.51
CA PRO A 270 9.30 9.45 -2.29
C PRO A 270 8.91 10.48 -3.33
N ALA A 271 9.88 11.18 -3.94
CA ALA A 271 9.61 12.14 -5.00
C ALA A 271 9.21 11.41 -6.29
N PHE A 272 9.90 10.33 -6.65
CA PHE A 272 9.53 9.50 -7.79
C PHE A 272 8.14 8.88 -7.64
N LEU A 273 7.83 8.31 -6.47
CA LEU A 273 6.51 7.75 -6.17
C LEU A 273 5.39 8.80 -6.28
N ALA A 274 5.60 9.99 -5.72
CA ALA A 274 4.63 11.06 -5.76
C ALA A 274 4.45 11.63 -7.19
N GLU A 275 5.53 11.75 -7.96
CA GLU A 275 5.49 12.19 -9.37
C GLU A 275 4.71 11.18 -10.21
N ARG A 276 5.05 9.89 -10.14
CA ARG A 276 4.34 8.82 -10.85
C ARG A 276 2.86 8.78 -10.47
N ALA A 277 2.53 8.84 -9.18
CA ALA A 277 1.14 8.90 -8.73
C ALA A 277 0.40 10.12 -9.28
N THR A 278 1.08 11.28 -9.38
CA THR A 278 0.51 12.51 -9.95
C THR A 278 0.24 12.36 -11.46
N GLU A 279 1.14 11.75 -12.21
CA GLU A 279 0.93 11.43 -13.62
C GLU A 279 -0.27 10.50 -13.81
N CYS A 280 -0.38 9.48 -12.95
CA CYS A 280 -1.50 8.56 -12.96
C CYS A 280 -2.83 9.25 -12.62
N ILE A 281 -2.82 10.18 -11.68
CA ILE A 281 -3.98 11.02 -11.35
C ILE A 281 -4.39 11.86 -12.57
N GLN A 282 -3.43 12.46 -13.28
CA GLN A 282 -3.73 13.25 -14.49
C GLN A 282 -4.34 12.40 -15.61
N MET A 283 -3.92 11.14 -15.72
CA MET A 283 -4.45 10.21 -16.73
C MET A 283 -5.87 9.74 -16.40
N HIS A 284 -6.14 9.39 -15.15
CA HIS A 284 -7.37 8.72 -14.74
C HIS A 284 -8.37 9.60 -14.00
N GLY A 285 -8.00 10.83 -13.61
CA GLY A 285 -8.85 11.74 -12.83
C GLY A 285 -9.08 11.27 -11.39
N LYS A 286 -8.32 10.28 -10.92
CA LYS A 286 -8.43 9.70 -9.57
C LYS A 286 -7.06 9.31 -9.03
N ARG A 287 -6.91 9.35 -7.71
CA ARG A 287 -5.66 8.91 -7.08
C ARG A 287 -5.59 7.38 -6.96
N PRO A 288 -4.38 6.81 -6.98
CA PRO A 288 -4.24 5.41 -6.61
C PRO A 288 -4.73 5.20 -5.16
N THR A 289 -5.56 4.18 -4.98
CA THR A 289 -5.99 3.74 -3.64
C THR A 289 -4.84 3.08 -2.90
N PHE A 290 -3.98 2.38 -3.64
CA PHE A 290 -2.79 1.75 -3.09
C PHE A 290 -1.55 2.13 -3.90
N ILE A 291 -0.46 2.43 -3.19
CA ILE A 291 0.90 2.46 -3.73
C ILE A 291 1.63 1.28 -3.09
N ALA A 292 1.78 0.20 -3.87
CA ALA A 292 2.36 -1.04 -3.41
C ALA A 292 3.84 -1.14 -3.79
N VAL A 293 4.68 -1.46 -2.81
CA VAL A 293 6.14 -1.53 -2.99
C VAL A 293 6.72 -2.82 -2.44
N ASP A 294 7.85 -3.25 -3.03
CA ASP A 294 8.82 -4.15 -2.42
C ASP A 294 9.90 -3.34 -1.70
N TRP A 295 10.58 -3.94 -0.73
CA TRP A 295 11.72 -3.35 -0.01
C TRP A 295 11.43 -1.95 0.50
N TRP A 296 10.30 -1.82 1.19
CA TRP A 296 9.76 -0.53 1.66
C TRP A 296 10.77 0.29 2.48
N GLU A 297 11.76 -0.37 3.10
CA GLU A 297 12.82 0.26 3.89
C GLU A 297 13.84 1.03 3.06
N ASP A 298 13.88 0.80 1.74
CA ASP A 298 14.83 1.45 0.82
C ASP A 298 14.27 2.75 0.20
N GLY A 299 13.21 3.30 0.81
CA GLY A 299 12.61 4.57 0.42
C GLY A 299 11.59 5.05 1.45
N ASP A 300 10.56 5.78 1.00
CA ASP A 300 9.51 6.27 1.89
C ASP A 300 8.15 6.32 1.17
N VAL A 301 7.55 5.16 1.00
CA VAL A 301 6.19 5.02 0.42
C VAL A 301 5.14 5.72 1.29
N VAL A 302 5.37 5.84 2.60
CA VAL A 302 4.45 6.51 3.51
C VAL A 302 4.45 8.02 3.26
N ALA A 303 5.63 8.64 3.13
CA ALA A 303 5.74 10.05 2.76
C ALA A 303 5.11 10.34 1.39
N ALA A 304 5.33 9.46 0.40
CA ALA A 304 4.71 9.58 -0.92
C ALA A 304 3.18 9.51 -0.85
N ALA A 305 2.63 8.52 -0.15
CA ALA A 305 1.17 8.38 0.03
C ALA A 305 0.56 9.60 0.77
N LEU A 306 1.25 10.12 1.79
CA LEU A 306 0.84 11.34 2.49
C LEU A 306 0.83 12.56 1.55
N ALA A 307 1.86 12.72 0.71
CA ALA A 307 1.91 13.80 -0.28
C ALA A 307 0.76 13.68 -1.30
N VAL A 308 0.52 12.48 -1.84
CA VAL A 308 -0.59 12.22 -2.76
C VAL A 308 -1.95 12.50 -2.10
N ASN A 309 -2.10 12.17 -0.84
CA ASN A 309 -3.31 12.46 -0.08
C ASN A 309 -3.56 13.95 0.16
N GLN A 310 -2.52 14.78 0.10
CA GLN A 310 -2.64 16.24 0.23
C GLN A 310 -2.97 16.94 -1.09
N LEU A 311 -2.86 16.26 -2.23
CA LEU A 311 -3.25 16.83 -3.51
C LEU A 311 -4.78 17.08 -3.54
N GLU A 312 -5.18 18.25 -4.00
CA GLU A 312 -6.57 18.52 -4.33
C GLU A 312 -6.85 17.96 -5.73
N LEU A 313 -7.91 17.19 -5.86
CA LEU A 313 -8.40 16.75 -7.16
C LEU A 313 -9.60 17.60 -7.52
N ASP A 314 -9.59 18.13 -8.74
CA ASP A 314 -10.76 18.82 -9.27
C ASP A 314 -11.96 17.86 -9.27
N PRO A 315 -13.15 18.31 -8.82
CA PRO A 315 -14.35 17.50 -8.69
C PRO A 315 -14.90 17.01 -10.05
#